data_87f882eb5a0a0fe18954a66972101d78
#
_entry.id   87f882eb5a0a0fe18954a66972101d78
#
_cell.length_a   1.000
_cell.length_b   1.000
_cell.length_c   1.000
_cell.angle_alpha   90.00
_cell.angle_beta   90.00
_cell.angle_gamma   90.00
#
_symmetry.space_group_name_H-M   'P 1'
#
loop_
_entity.id
_entity.type
_entity.pdbx_description
1 polymer ?
#
loop_
_entity_poly.entity_id
_entity_poly.type
_entity_poly.pdbx_seq_one_letter_code
_entity_poly.pdbx_strand_id
1 'polypeptide(L)'
;MLTLSVVTEADLPELMPLMRGYCDFYRVDPADDQLAAMSRSLIAQPQEGLQLIARDADATAVGFATIFWTWQTLYAARVGVLNDLYVAPGFRGGGAGRELIAAGLQRCREHGAAKLVWETAPDNV
;
A
#
# COMPACT_ATOMS: atom_id res chain seq x y z
N MET A 1 -11.91 10.03 11.69
CA MET A 1 -10.64 9.45 12.18
C MET A 1 -10.30 8.21 11.37
N LEU A 2 -9.06 8.13 10.92
CA LEU A 2 -8.59 6.98 10.14
C LEU A 2 -7.75 6.06 11.01
N THR A 3 -7.91 4.76 10.79
CA THR A 3 -7.09 3.73 11.41
C THR A 3 -6.26 3.05 10.33
N LEU A 4 -4.95 2.99 10.53
CA LEU A 4 -4.04 2.36 9.58
C LEU A 4 -3.45 1.11 10.22
N SER A 5 -3.40 0.02 9.47
CA SER A 5 -2.81 -1.22 9.96
C SER A 5 -2.16 -1.98 8.81
N VAL A 6 -1.26 -2.88 9.17
CA VAL A 6 -0.65 -3.80 8.21
C VAL A 6 -1.70 -4.84 7.84
N VAL A 7 -1.84 -5.12 6.55
CA VAL A 7 -2.81 -6.07 6.05
C VAL A 7 -2.53 -7.47 6.57
N THR A 8 -3.59 -8.13 7.03
CA THR A 8 -3.58 -9.54 7.44
C THR A 8 -4.56 -10.31 6.56
N GLU A 9 -4.58 -11.63 6.72
CA GLU A 9 -5.49 -12.48 5.95
C GLU A 9 -6.96 -12.04 6.12
N ALA A 10 -7.34 -11.60 7.32
CA ALA A 10 -8.70 -11.16 7.61
C ALA A 10 -9.11 -9.91 6.82
N ASP A 11 -8.16 -9.10 6.38
CA ASP A 11 -8.42 -7.88 5.63
C ASP A 11 -8.66 -8.12 4.15
N LEU A 12 -8.30 -9.29 3.62
CA LEU A 12 -8.31 -9.55 2.17
C LEU A 12 -9.67 -9.31 1.52
N PRO A 13 -10.80 -9.72 2.10
CA PRO A 13 -12.10 -9.47 1.47
C PRO A 13 -12.38 -7.98 1.22
N GLU A 14 -11.87 -7.11 2.08
CA GLU A 14 -12.06 -5.66 1.93
C GLU A 14 -10.95 -5.00 1.14
N LEU A 15 -9.76 -5.59 1.14
CA LEU A 15 -8.64 -5.10 0.35
C LEU A 15 -8.86 -5.37 -1.16
N MET A 16 -9.48 -6.49 -1.50
CA MET A 16 -9.66 -6.88 -2.91
C MET A 16 -10.36 -5.82 -3.75
N PRO A 17 -11.50 -5.24 -3.30
CA PRO A 17 -12.13 -4.18 -4.09
C PRO A 17 -11.24 -2.95 -4.27
N LEU A 18 -10.40 -2.63 -3.28
CA LEU A 18 -9.47 -1.52 -3.38
C LEU A 18 -8.37 -1.80 -4.41
N MET A 19 -7.82 -3.00 -4.40
CA MET A 19 -6.81 -3.40 -5.38
C MET A 19 -7.42 -3.45 -6.79
N ARG A 20 -8.68 -3.91 -6.91
CA ARG A 20 -9.39 -3.90 -8.18
C ARG A 20 -9.57 -2.48 -8.70
N GLY A 21 -9.96 -1.54 -7.83
CA GLY A 21 -10.08 -0.14 -8.20
C GLY A 21 -8.77 0.47 -8.68
N TYR A 22 -7.68 0.12 -8.02
CA TYR A 22 -6.34 0.56 -8.43
C TYR A 22 -5.99 0.03 -9.83
N CYS A 23 -6.25 -1.26 -10.08
CA CYS A 23 -5.97 -1.87 -11.38
C CYS A 23 -6.85 -1.26 -12.48
N ASP A 24 -8.11 -0.99 -12.17
CA ASP A 24 -9.03 -0.35 -13.12
C ASP A 24 -8.52 1.04 -13.51
N PHE A 25 -7.99 1.79 -12.55
CA PHE A 25 -7.42 3.12 -12.83
C PHE A 25 -6.28 3.02 -13.83
N TYR A 26 -5.44 1.99 -13.74
CA TYR A 26 -4.31 1.78 -14.66
C TYR A 26 -4.68 0.93 -15.86
N ARG A 27 -5.97 0.55 -16.01
CA ARG A 27 -6.49 -0.20 -17.15
C ARG A 27 -5.79 -1.56 -17.32
N VAL A 28 -5.52 -2.23 -16.21
CA VAL A 28 -4.97 -3.58 -16.20
C VAL A 28 -5.97 -4.49 -15.50
N ASP A 29 -5.91 -5.78 -15.77
CA ASP A 29 -6.92 -6.72 -15.29
C ASP A 29 -6.30 -8.05 -14.82
N PRO A 30 -5.42 -8.03 -13.82
CA PRO A 30 -4.98 -9.27 -13.21
C PRO A 30 -6.17 -9.98 -12.55
N ALA A 31 -6.13 -11.29 -12.50
CA ALA A 31 -7.21 -12.04 -11.88
C ALA A 31 -7.22 -11.81 -10.36
N ASP A 32 -8.41 -11.93 -9.76
CA ASP A 32 -8.55 -11.74 -8.31
C ASP A 32 -7.67 -12.71 -7.51
N ASP A 33 -7.57 -13.96 -7.96
CA ASP A 33 -6.74 -14.95 -7.27
C ASP A 33 -5.24 -14.58 -7.36
N GLN A 34 -4.81 -13.93 -8.44
CA GLN A 34 -3.43 -13.44 -8.56
C GLN A 34 -3.17 -12.29 -7.59
N LEU A 35 -4.11 -11.37 -7.45
CA LEU A 35 -4.00 -10.27 -6.49
C LEU A 35 -3.96 -10.80 -5.06
N ALA A 36 -4.84 -11.73 -4.74
CA ALA A 36 -4.89 -12.34 -3.40
C ALA A 36 -3.59 -13.10 -3.11
N ALA A 37 -3.06 -13.82 -4.08
CA ALA A 37 -1.80 -14.57 -3.90
C ALA A 37 -0.64 -13.61 -3.62
N MET A 38 -0.58 -12.46 -4.30
CA MET A 38 0.44 -11.46 -4.06
C MET A 38 0.35 -10.94 -2.62
N SER A 39 -0.84 -10.60 -2.17
CA SER A 39 -1.03 -10.11 -0.79
C SER A 39 -0.64 -11.17 0.23
N ARG A 40 -1.02 -12.43 0.00
CA ARG A 40 -0.66 -13.52 0.91
C ARG A 40 0.85 -13.75 0.96
N SER A 41 1.54 -13.58 -0.17
CA SER A 41 3.00 -13.69 -0.20
C SER A 41 3.64 -12.62 0.70
N LEU A 42 3.14 -11.38 0.64
CA LEU A 42 3.66 -10.31 1.50
C LEU A 42 3.34 -10.57 2.97
N ILE A 43 2.14 -11.08 3.27
CA ILE A 43 1.78 -11.44 4.65
C ILE A 43 2.73 -12.51 5.19
N ALA A 44 3.08 -13.49 4.37
CA ALA A 44 3.95 -14.59 4.77
C ALA A 44 5.43 -14.18 4.84
N GLN A 45 5.82 -13.15 4.10
CA GLN A 45 7.23 -12.76 3.97
C GLN A 45 7.40 -11.26 4.21
N PRO A 46 7.23 -10.80 5.46
CA PRO A 46 7.32 -9.37 5.76
C PRO A 46 8.68 -8.75 5.46
N GLN A 47 9.71 -9.56 5.26
CA GLN A 47 11.02 -9.06 4.84
C GLN A 47 11.04 -8.60 3.37
N GLU A 48 10.05 -8.97 2.57
CA GLU A 48 9.93 -8.51 1.18
C GLU A 48 9.15 -7.22 1.05
N GLY A 49 8.23 -6.98 1.96
CA GLY A 49 7.38 -5.80 1.92
C GLY A 49 6.14 -6.00 2.76
N LEU A 50 5.22 -5.03 2.65
CA LEU A 50 3.94 -5.10 3.34
C LEU A 50 2.90 -4.29 2.60
N GLN A 51 1.64 -4.50 2.98
CA GLN A 51 0.56 -3.64 2.55
C GLN A 51 -0.08 -3.00 3.77
N LEU A 52 -0.50 -1.75 3.62
CA LEU A 52 -1.22 -1.01 4.66
C LEU A 52 -2.65 -0.81 4.19
N ILE A 53 -3.60 -0.88 5.12
CA ILE A 53 -5.00 -0.60 4.83
C ILE A 53 -5.48 0.51 5.76
N ALA A 54 -6.23 1.46 5.18
CA ALA A 54 -6.81 2.58 5.93
C ALA A 54 -8.32 2.35 6.04
N ARG A 55 -8.83 2.53 7.25
CA ARG A 55 -10.27 2.40 7.55
C ARG A 55 -10.76 3.68 8.18
N ASP A 56 -12.00 4.05 7.86
CA ASP A 56 -12.64 5.22 8.47
C ASP A 56 -13.22 4.88 9.86
N ALA A 57 -13.93 5.83 10.44
CA ALA A 57 -14.53 5.66 11.77
C ALA A 57 -15.58 4.52 11.82
N ASP A 58 -16.16 4.17 10.68
CA ASP A 58 -17.12 3.07 10.57
C ASP A 58 -16.47 1.76 10.22
N ALA A 59 -15.14 1.70 10.28
CA ALA A 59 -14.32 0.54 9.91
C ALA A 59 -14.43 0.17 8.42
N THR A 60 -14.89 1.09 7.58
CA THR A 60 -14.91 0.90 6.14
C THR A 60 -13.50 1.06 5.58
N ALA A 61 -13.06 0.11 4.76
CA ALA A 61 -11.76 0.20 4.09
C ALA A 61 -11.83 1.25 2.99
N VAL A 62 -10.99 2.28 3.08
CA VAL A 62 -11.06 3.45 2.20
C VAL A 62 -9.81 3.62 1.34
N GLY A 63 -8.73 2.93 1.65
CA GLY A 63 -7.50 3.04 0.87
C GLY A 63 -6.47 2.01 1.27
N PHE A 64 -5.44 1.86 0.45
CA PHE A 64 -4.34 0.96 0.75
C PHE A 64 -3.04 1.46 0.14
N ALA A 65 -1.93 0.92 0.62
CA ALA A 65 -0.61 1.15 0.05
C ALA A 65 0.16 -0.16 0.05
N THR A 66 1.03 -0.34 -0.95
CA THR A 66 1.94 -1.48 -1.03
C THR A 66 3.37 -0.95 -1.03
N ILE A 67 4.19 -1.47 -0.15
CA ILE A 67 5.57 -1.05 0.02
C ILE A 67 6.47 -2.27 -0.05
N PHE A 68 7.52 -2.17 -0.87
CA PHE A 68 8.54 -3.23 -0.98
C PHE A 68 9.85 -2.75 -0.37
N TRP A 69 10.57 -3.66 0.28
CA TRP A 69 11.89 -3.37 0.84
C TRP A 69 12.95 -3.79 -0.18
N THR A 70 13.83 -2.87 -0.53
CA THR A 70 14.88 -3.17 -1.50
C THR A 70 16.17 -2.44 -1.13
N TRP A 71 17.22 -2.69 -1.89
CA TRP A 71 18.50 -2.03 -1.73
C TRP A 71 18.67 -0.98 -2.82
N GLN A 72 19.26 0.15 -2.47
CA GLN A 72 19.67 1.14 -3.46
C GLN A 72 21.13 1.46 -3.29
N THR A 73 21.89 1.29 -4.39
CA THR A 73 23.33 1.50 -4.40
C THR A 73 23.71 2.94 -4.05
N LEU A 74 22.93 3.90 -4.55
CA LEU A 74 23.21 5.32 -4.30
C LEU A 74 23.21 5.68 -2.82
N TYR A 75 22.47 4.94 -2.01
CA TYR A 75 22.41 5.17 -0.56
C TYR A 75 23.16 4.10 0.22
N ALA A 76 23.61 3.05 -0.47
CA ALA A 76 24.21 1.87 0.16
C ALA A 76 23.35 1.36 1.32
N ALA A 77 22.03 1.36 1.14
CA ALA A 77 21.08 1.11 2.21
C ALA A 77 19.78 0.50 1.69
N ARG A 78 19.03 -0.07 2.60
CA ARG A 78 17.64 -0.47 2.33
C ARG A 78 16.77 0.77 2.17
N VAL A 79 15.81 0.69 1.25
CA VAL A 79 14.76 1.72 1.10
C VAL A 79 13.43 1.00 0.98
N GLY A 80 12.36 1.71 1.34
CA GLY A 80 11.01 1.26 1.03
C GLY A 80 10.59 1.87 -0.30
N VAL A 81 10.02 1.04 -1.19
CA VAL A 81 9.44 1.53 -2.45
C VAL A 81 7.93 1.52 -2.30
N LEU A 82 7.32 2.71 -2.36
CA LEU A 82 5.86 2.84 -2.38
C LEU A 82 5.40 2.49 -3.79
N ASN A 83 5.00 1.24 -3.98
CA ASN A 83 4.61 0.72 -5.29
C ASN A 83 3.18 1.10 -5.65
N ASP A 84 2.27 1.04 -4.68
CA ASP A 84 0.86 1.38 -4.88
C ASP A 84 0.42 2.33 -3.77
N LEU A 85 -0.39 3.32 -4.15
CA LEU A 85 -1.12 4.17 -3.21
C LEU A 85 -2.48 4.46 -3.83
N TYR A 86 -3.54 4.05 -3.15
CA TYR A 86 -4.88 4.20 -3.69
C TYR A 86 -5.87 4.56 -2.60
N VAL A 87 -6.71 5.55 -2.87
CA VAL A 87 -7.84 5.94 -2.02
C VAL A 87 -9.10 5.84 -2.87
N ALA A 88 -10.11 5.17 -2.35
CA ALA A 88 -11.38 5.00 -3.07
C ALA A 88 -12.00 6.36 -3.40
N PRO A 89 -12.66 6.50 -4.59
CA PRO A 89 -13.12 7.82 -5.06
C PRO A 89 -13.99 8.60 -4.07
N GLY A 90 -14.85 7.92 -3.33
CA GLY A 90 -15.73 8.59 -2.35
C GLY A 90 -15.03 9.12 -1.12
N PHE A 91 -13.74 8.82 -0.94
CA PHE A 91 -13.00 9.16 0.28
C PHE A 91 -11.76 10.01 0.00
N ARG A 92 -11.58 10.45 -1.23
CA ARG A 92 -10.46 11.32 -1.61
C ARG A 92 -10.68 12.71 -1.02
N GLY A 93 -9.57 13.35 -0.64
CA GLY A 93 -9.61 14.66 0.00
C GLY A 93 -9.74 14.61 1.51
N GLY A 94 -9.93 13.42 2.10
CA GLY A 94 -10.05 13.25 3.55
C GLY A 94 -8.74 12.97 4.27
N GLY A 95 -7.61 13.02 3.58
CA GLY A 95 -6.29 12.83 4.21
C GLY A 95 -5.81 11.38 4.25
N ALA A 96 -6.57 10.43 3.69
CA ALA A 96 -6.19 9.01 3.74
C ALA A 96 -4.85 8.74 3.05
N GLY A 97 -4.61 9.35 1.89
CA GLY A 97 -3.35 9.18 1.17
C GLY A 97 -2.17 9.68 1.99
N ARG A 98 -2.32 10.86 2.59
CA ARG A 98 -1.28 11.44 3.44
C ARG A 98 -0.97 10.54 4.64
N GLU A 99 -2.00 10.00 5.27
CA GLU A 99 -1.81 9.13 6.42
C GLU A 99 -1.21 7.79 6.04
N LEU A 100 -1.54 7.26 4.86
CA LEU A 100 -0.91 6.06 4.35
C LEU A 100 0.59 6.28 4.12
N ILE A 101 0.96 7.43 3.55
CA ILE A 101 2.38 7.77 3.36
C ILE A 101 3.07 7.92 4.72
N ALA A 102 2.45 8.60 5.68
CA ALA A 102 3.03 8.77 7.01
C ALA A 102 3.23 7.43 7.71
N ALA A 103 2.25 6.52 7.59
CA ALA A 103 2.37 5.18 8.14
C ALA A 103 3.47 4.40 7.44
N GLY A 104 3.62 4.57 6.12
CA GLY A 104 4.70 3.96 5.35
C GLY A 104 6.07 4.42 5.81
N LEU A 105 6.23 5.72 6.08
CA LEU A 105 7.48 6.25 6.61
C LEU A 105 7.79 5.66 7.98
N GLN A 106 6.79 5.50 8.83
CA GLN A 106 6.98 4.88 10.14
C GLN A 106 7.44 3.42 9.99
N ARG A 107 6.85 2.68 9.07
CA ARG A 107 7.27 1.29 8.81
C ARG A 107 8.69 1.23 8.25
N CYS A 108 9.08 2.21 7.42
CA CYS A 108 10.47 2.30 6.97
C CYS A 108 11.43 2.41 8.15
N ARG A 109 11.13 3.28 9.10
CA ARG A 109 11.97 3.44 10.29
C ARG A 109 12.08 2.14 11.09
N GLU A 110 10.97 1.45 11.27
CA GLU A 110 10.93 0.19 12.00
C GLU A 110 11.69 -0.92 11.30
N HIS A 111 11.71 -0.90 9.96
CA HIS A 111 12.40 -1.91 9.17
C HIS A 111 13.89 -1.59 8.97
N GLY A 112 14.33 -0.41 9.37
CA GLY A 112 15.71 0.02 9.15
C GLY A 112 15.96 0.56 7.75
N ALA A 113 14.90 0.91 7.02
CA ALA A 113 15.04 1.51 5.70
C ALA A 113 15.37 2.99 5.82
N ALA A 114 16.26 3.48 4.94
CA ALA A 114 16.73 4.86 5.00
C ALA A 114 15.67 5.87 4.59
N LYS A 115 14.79 5.49 3.67
CA LYS A 115 13.75 6.38 3.15
C LYS A 115 12.67 5.60 2.42
N LEU A 116 11.58 6.29 2.14
CA LEU A 116 10.49 5.80 1.29
C LEU A 116 10.58 6.53 -0.05
N VAL A 117 10.65 5.80 -1.14
CA VAL A 117 10.75 6.37 -2.49
C VAL A 117 9.56 5.90 -3.32
N TRP A 118 9.16 6.72 -4.30
CA TRP A 118 8.12 6.33 -5.25
C TRP A 118 8.21 7.17 -6.52
N GLU A 119 7.52 6.67 -7.56
CA GLU A 119 7.38 7.38 -8.81
C GLU A 119 5.89 7.52 -9.11
N THR A 120 5.50 8.61 -9.74
CA THR A 120 4.15 8.78 -10.24
C THR A 120 4.15 8.57 -11.76
N ALA A 121 3.05 8.00 -12.28
CA ALA A 121 2.88 7.91 -13.72
C ALA A 121 2.78 9.33 -14.29
N PRO A 122 3.27 9.56 -15.53
CA PRO A 122 3.27 10.91 -16.11
C PRO A 122 1.87 11.56 -16.18
N ASP A 123 0.83 10.75 -16.29
CA ASP A 123 -0.56 11.22 -16.35
C ASP A 123 -1.26 11.14 -15.00
N ASN A 124 -0.54 10.85 -13.94
CA ASN A 124 -1.09 10.70 -12.59
C ASN A 124 -0.70 11.93 -11.74
N VAL A 125 -1.19 13.06 -12.15
CA VAL A 125 -0.88 14.32 -11.47
C VAL A 125 -2.12 14.95 -10.85
#